data_bb687df4c5135f62303b5603ee35a39e
#
_entry.id   bb687df4c5135f62303b5603ee35a39e
#
_cell.length_a   1.000
_cell.length_b   1.000
_cell.length_c   1.000
_cell.angle_alpha   90.00
_cell.angle_beta   90.00
_cell.angle_gamma   90.00
#
_symmetry.space_group_name_H-M   'P 1'
#
loop_
_entity.id
_entity.type
_entity.pdbx_description
1 polymer ?
#
loop_
_entity_poly.entity_id
_entity_poly.type
_entity_poly.pdbx_seq_one_letter_code
_entity_poly.pdbx_strand_id
1 'polypeptide(L)'
;ILERNPFAFNGFNSSFFLMQNALRLIGNLNYNLTMISDELGISTTQLSKYIDSYITIPPRSLPECLGIDELHSHELSRRNSSYLCILVDNERRTVWDVLDSRSKMALSLFFSNTPREERLRVKYVTIDMWEPYKDVARTYFPNCVIAIDPFHVIKHLTQGFERLRIDLMNMSPYGSNAYYLLKKWSHLLTKDSVYLDNDKVYNSRFKCKLNRRDLREMIFKTFP
;
A
#
# COMPACT_ATOMS: atom_id res chain seq x y z
N ILE A 1 -24.02 -47.14 -12.23
CA ILE A 1 -22.71 -47.52 -11.68
C ILE A 1 -21.77 -46.38 -12.12
N LEU A 2 -21.43 -45.49 -11.21
CA LEU A 2 -20.37 -44.50 -11.45
C LEU A 2 -19.03 -45.24 -11.34
N GLU A 3 -18.40 -45.51 -12.48
CA GLU A 3 -17.03 -46.01 -12.50
C GLU A 3 -16.13 -44.97 -11.83
N ARG A 4 -15.61 -45.34 -10.68
CA ARG A 4 -14.57 -44.50 -10.02
C ARG A 4 -13.29 -44.63 -10.85
N ASN A 5 -12.85 -43.53 -11.43
CA ASN A 5 -11.54 -43.46 -12.06
C ASN A 5 -10.47 -43.78 -10.99
N PRO A 6 -9.71 -44.88 -11.10
CA PRO A 6 -8.74 -45.29 -10.10
C PRO A 6 -7.58 -44.31 -9.93
N PHE A 7 -7.41 -43.39 -10.88
CA PHE A 7 -6.39 -42.32 -10.84
C PHE A 7 -6.95 -41.00 -10.32
N ALA A 8 -8.27 -40.89 -10.08
CA ALA A 8 -8.88 -39.68 -9.55
C ALA A 8 -8.71 -39.65 -8.03
N PHE A 9 -8.31 -38.48 -7.53
CA PHE A 9 -8.24 -38.24 -6.09
C PHE A 9 -9.64 -38.12 -5.49
N ASN A 10 -9.83 -38.55 -4.25
CA ASN A 10 -11.13 -38.52 -3.58
C ASN A 10 -11.77 -37.12 -3.62
N GLY A 11 -12.94 -37.03 -4.26
CA GLY A 11 -13.68 -35.75 -4.41
C GLY A 11 -13.30 -34.90 -5.61
N PHE A 12 -12.34 -35.33 -6.43
CA PHE A 12 -11.92 -34.61 -7.65
C PHE A 12 -11.99 -35.55 -8.87
N ASN A 13 -12.30 -34.96 -10.03
CA ASN A 13 -12.30 -35.64 -11.33
C ASN A 13 -10.92 -35.60 -12.03
N SER A 14 -9.86 -35.32 -11.31
CA SER A 14 -8.50 -35.12 -11.82
C SER A 14 -7.50 -36.01 -11.12
N SER A 15 -6.42 -36.35 -11.81
CA SER A 15 -5.38 -37.24 -11.26
C SER A 15 -4.56 -36.48 -10.17
N PHE A 16 -3.99 -37.26 -9.26
CA PHE A 16 -3.08 -36.75 -8.23
C PHE A 16 -1.87 -36.00 -8.83
N PHE A 17 -1.34 -36.50 -9.93
CA PHE A 17 -0.20 -35.86 -10.62
C PHE A 17 -0.57 -34.48 -11.18
N LEU A 18 -1.76 -34.33 -11.77
CA LEU A 18 -2.24 -33.03 -12.27
C LEU A 18 -2.41 -32.05 -11.13
N MET A 19 -2.97 -32.48 -10.00
CA MET A 19 -3.11 -31.66 -8.80
C MET A 19 -1.75 -31.21 -8.25
N GLN A 20 -0.77 -32.14 -8.12
CA GLN A 20 0.58 -31.76 -7.66
C GLN A 20 1.24 -30.74 -8.59
N ASN A 21 1.09 -30.91 -9.90
CA ASN A 21 1.65 -29.96 -10.87
C ASN A 21 0.97 -28.58 -10.74
N ALA A 22 -0.35 -28.55 -10.56
CA ALA A 22 -1.09 -27.33 -10.31
C ALA A 22 -0.59 -26.60 -9.05
N LEU A 23 -0.45 -27.30 -7.92
CA LEU A 23 0.04 -26.73 -6.68
C LEU A 23 1.48 -26.21 -6.80
N ARG A 24 2.32 -26.91 -7.56
CA ARG A 24 3.70 -26.44 -7.86
C ARG A 24 3.69 -25.14 -8.66
N LEU A 25 2.83 -25.01 -9.67
CA LEU A 25 2.70 -23.80 -10.47
C LEU A 25 2.08 -22.65 -9.66
N ILE A 26 1.11 -22.93 -8.80
CA ILE A 26 0.52 -21.94 -7.88
C ILE A 26 1.59 -21.33 -6.95
N GLY A 27 2.57 -22.13 -6.51
CA GLY A 27 3.70 -21.64 -5.70
C GLY A 27 4.70 -20.78 -6.47
N ASN A 28 4.59 -20.66 -7.79
CA ASN A 28 5.49 -19.85 -8.62
C ASN A 28 4.85 -18.49 -8.91
N LEU A 29 5.44 -17.41 -8.37
CA LEU A 29 4.96 -16.03 -8.50
C LEU A 29 4.90 -15.49 -9.95
N ASN A 30 5.51 -16.17 -10.91
CA ASN A 30 5.43 -15.81 -12.33
C ASN A 30 4.15 -16.28 -13.01
N TYR A 31 3.32 -17.09 -12.34
CA TYR A 31 2.07 -17.60 -12.86
C TYR A 31 0.89 -16.98 -12.14
N ASN A 32 -0.15 -16.65 -12.90
CA ASN A 32 -1.48 -16.37 -12.35
C ASN A 32 -2.42 -17.56 -12.58
N LEU A 33 -3.56 -17.58 -11.92
CA LEU A 33 -4.51 -18.71 -12.03
C LEU A 33 -5.00 -18.95 -13.45
N THR A 34 -5.14 -17.91 -14.28
CA THR A 34 -5.56 -18.06 -15.68
C THR A 34 -4.48 -18.76 -16.50
N MET A 35 -3.22 -18.34 -16.36
CA MET A 35 -2.10 -19.00 -17.05
C MET A 35 -1.98 -20.48 -16.67
N ILE A 36 -2.14 -20.80 -15.39
CA ILE A 36 -2.13 -22.20 -14.91
C ILE A 36 -3.32 -22.99 -15.47
N SER A 37 -4.49 -22.35 -15.51
CA SER A 37 -5.72 -22.92 -16.09
C SER A 37 -5.51 -23.31 -17.55
N ASP A 38 -4.94 -22.40 -18.33
CA ASP A 38 -4.67 -22.61 -19.76
C ASP A 38 -3.59 -23.69 -20.00
N GLU A 39 -2.51 -23.66 -19.20
CA GLU A 39 -1.40 -24.61 -19.33
C GLU A 39 -1.81 -26.04 -18.97
N LEU A 40 -2.65 -26.21 -17.94
CA LEU A 40 -3.06 -27.51 -17.45
C LEU A 40 -4.41 -28.01 -17.99
N GLY A 41 -5.13 -27.17 -18.72
CA GLY A 41 -6.47 -27.51 -19.26
C GLY A 41 -7.52 -27.72 -18.17
N ILE A 42 -7.40 -27.08 -17.00
CA ILE A 42 -8.35 -27.17 -15.89
C ILE A 42 -8.92 -25.79 -15.55
N SER A 43 -10.14 -25.72 -15.05
CA SER A 43 -10.76 -24.44 -14.73
C SER A 43 -10.11 -23.75 -13.53
N THR A 44 -10.14 -22.42 -13.50
CA THR A 44 -9.72 -21.61 -12.34
C THR A 44 -10.48 -21.98 -11.06
N THR A 45 -11.77 -22.38 -11.19
CA THR A 45 -12.58 -22.91 -10.07
C THR A 45 -11.99 -24.19 -9.50
N GLN A 46 -11.47 -25.07 -10.37
CA GLN A 46 -10.81 -26.30 -9.92
C GLN A 46 -9.48 -26.00 -9.22
N LEU A 47 -8.72 -25.02 -9.72
CA LEU A 47 -7.50 -24.54 -9.06
C LEU A 47 -7.79 -23.95 -7.67
N SER A 48 -8.84 -23.14 -7.54
CA SER A 48 -9.27 -22.62 -6.23
C SER A 48 -9.61 -23.75 -5.26
N LYS A 49 -10.32 -24.79 -5.71
CA LYS A 49 -10.60 -25.96 -4.86
C LYS A 49 -9.32 -26.68 -4.41
N TYR A 50 -8.28 -26.75 -5.26
CA TYR A 50 -7.00 -27.33 -4.83
C TYR A 50 -6.32 -26.47 -3.78
N ILE A 51 -6.34 -25.14 -3.94
CA ILE A 51 -5.81 -24.20 -2.95
C ILE A 51 -6.52 -24.41 -1.61
N ASP A 52 -7.85 -24.37 -1.60
CA ASP A 52 -8.66 -24.50 -0.39
C ASP A 52 -8.49 -25.84 0.32
N SER A 53 -8.24 -26.92 -0.46
CA SER A 53 -8.17 -28.27 0.09
C SER A 53 -6.77 -28.70 0.54
N TYR A 54 -5.71 -28.15 -0.08
CA TYR A 54 -4.35 -28.67 0.11
C TYR A 54 -3.34 -27.62 0.56
N ILE A 55 -3.64 -26.33 0.43
CA ILE A 55 -2.76 -25.28 0.97
C ILE A 55 -3.26 -24.92 2.37
N THR A 56 -2.52 -25.41 3.37
CA THR A 56 -2.76 -25.01 4.75
C THR A 56 -1.73 -23.95 5.12
N ILE A 57 -2.21 -22.76 5.44
CA ILE A 57 -1.36 -21.70 5.99
C ILE A 57 -1.18 -22.02 7.48
N PRO A 58 0.04 -22.34 7.94
CA PRO A 58 0.24 -22.59 9.36
C PRO A 58 -0.07 -21.31 10.16
N PRO A 59 -0.65 -21.45 11.36
CA PRO A 59 -0.87 -20.31 12.23
C PRO A 59 0.46 -19.60 12.49
N ARG A 60 0.51 -18.28 12.23
CA ARG A 60 1.68 -17.45 12.47
C ARG A 60 1.44 -16.60 13.70
N SER A 61 2.42 -16.54 14.58
CA SER A 61 2.38 -15.57 15.67
C SER A 61 2.43 -14.14 15.15
N LEU A 62 1.72 -13.24 15.82
CA LEU A 62 1.79 -11.82 15.49
C LEU A 62 3.23 -11.30 15.58
N PRO A 63 3.67 -10.44 14.64
CA PRO A 63 4.99 -9.82 14.70
C PRO A 63 5.06 -8.84 15.89
N GLU A 64 6.23 -8.66 16.48
CA GLU A 64 6.44 -7.66 17.53
C GLU A 64 6.28 -6.23 17.01
N CYS A 65 6.57 -6.03 15.72
CA CYS A 65 6.44 -4.76 15.01
C CYS A 65 5.40 -4.88 13.89
N LEU A 66 4.14 -4.71 14.24
CA LEU A 66 2.98 -4.87 13.35
C LEU A 66 2.70 -3.58 12.58
N GLY A 67 2.61 -3.65 11.26
CA GLY A 67 2.07 -2.59 10.41
C GLY A 67 0.62 -2.88 10.03
N ILE A 68 -0.21 -1.85 10.05
CA ILE A 68 -1.61 -1.90 9.56
C ILE A 68 -1.74 -0.83 8.48
N ASP A 69 -2.00 -1.26 7.25
CA ASP A 69 -2.11 -0.39 6.08
C ASP A 69 -3.28 -0.82 5.20
N GLU A 70 -3.58 -0.06 4.17
CA GLU A 70 -4.68 -0.34 3.25
C GLU A 70 -4.20 -0.54 1.81
N LEU A 71 -4.89 -1.44 1.10
CA LEU A 71 -4.74 -1.61 -0.33
C LEU A 71 -6.08 -1.36 -1.02
N HIS A 72 -6.09 -0.40 -1.95
CA HIS A 72 -7.26 -0.19 -2.79
C HIS A 72 -7.35 -1.25 -3.89
N SER A 73 -8.48 -1.93 -3.99
CA SER A 73 -8.75 -2.91 -5.05
C SER A 73 -9.98 -2.54 -5.84
N HIS A 74 -9.81 -2.34 -7.15
CA HIS A 74 -10.91 -2.06 -8.07
C HIS A 74 -11.87 -3.25 -8.25
N GLU A 75 -11.36 -4.47 -8.16
CA GLU A 75 -12.18 -5.68 -8.32
C GLU A 75 -13.10 -5.92 -7.11
N LEU A 76 -12.63 -5.61 -5.92
CA LEU A 76 -13.39 -5.78 -4.68
C LEU A 76 -14.40 -4.64 -4.45
N SER A 77 -14.23 -3.50 -5.12
CA SER A 77 -15.20 -2.39 -5.04
C SER A 77 -16.61 -2.80 -5.48
N ARG A 78 -16.73 -3.90 -6.22
CA ARG A 78 -18.01 -4.51 -6.61
C ARG A 78 -18.67 -5.34 -5.49
N ARG A 79 -17.96 -5.63 -4.37
CA ARG A 79 -18.42 -6.56 -3.33
C ARG A 79 -18.68 -5.97 -1.95
N ASN A 80 -18.54 -4.69 -1.68
CA ASN A 80 -18.85 -3.95 -0.43
C ASN A 80 -17.67 -3.15 0.18
N SER A 81 -16.43 -3.37 -0.18
CA SER A 81 -15.30 -2.58 0.30
C SER A 81 -14.26 -2.43 -0.81
N SER A 82 -13.94 -1.19 -1.16
CA SER A 82 -12.87 -0.88 -2.12
C SER A 82 -11.46 -1.06 -1.51
N TYR A 83 -11.38 -1.37 -0.22
CA TYR A 83 -10.13 -1.41 0.51
C TYR A 83 -10.00 -2.71 1.29
N LEU A 84 -8.88 -3.39 1.07
CA LEU A 84 -8.35 -4.44 1.92
C LEU A 84 -7.55 -3.83 3.06
N CYS A 85 -7.42 -4.53 4.18
CA CYS A 85 -6.42 -4.21 5.16
C CYS A 85 -5.23 -5.16 5.02
N ILE A 86 -4.03 -4.61 4.97
CA ILE A 86 -2.79 -5.36 4.92
C ILE A 86 -2.13 -5.29 6.29
N LEU A 87 -1.83 -6.45 6.84
CA LEU A 87 -1.02 -6.59 8.04
C LEU A 87 0.41 -6.92 7.62
N VAL A 88 1.38 -6.17 8.14
CA VAL A 88 2.79 -6.23 7.74
C VAL A 88 3.67 -6.56 8.94
N ASP A 89 4.63 -7.45 8.75
CA ASP A 89 5.76 -7.60 9.64
C ASP A 89 6.84 -6.58 9.23
N ASN A 90 6.94 -5.48 9.99
CA ASN A 90 7.86 -4.39 9.66
C ASN A 90 9.33 -4.75 9.89
N GLU A 91 9.64 -5.72 10.74
CA GLU A 91 11.01 -6.18 10.95
C GLU A 91 11.49 -7.01 9.77
N ARG A 92 10.66 -7.95 9.32
CA ARG A 92 10.96 -8.82 8.18
C ARG A 92 10.65 -8.17 6.83
N ARG A 93 9.91 -7.05 6.84
CA ARG A 93 9.42 -6.36 5.62
C ARG A 93 8.61 -7.28 4.71
N THR A 94 7.72 -8.05 5.30
CA THR A 94 6.87 -9.01 4.60
C THR A 94 5.40 -8.78 4.94
N VAL A 95 4.52 -9.09 4.00
CA VAL A 95 3.09 -9.15 4.30
C VAL A 95 2.86 -10.30 5.27
N TRP A 96 2.24 -10.01 6.41
CA TRP A 96 1.89 -11.00 7.40
C TRP A 96 0.53 -11.61 7.11
N ASP A 97 -0.48 -10.76 6.79
CA ASP A 97 -1.82 -11.20 6.42
C ASP A 97 -2.55 -10.13 5.59
N VAL A 98 -3.65 -10.51 4.94
CA VAL A 98 -4.52 -9.61 4.18
C VAL A 98 -5.97 -9.88 4.56
N LEU A 99 -6.65 -8.85 5.06
CA LEU A 99 -8.05 -8.93 5.48
C LEU A 99 -8.96 -8.30 4.42
N ASP A 100 -10.13 -8.88 4.23
CA ASP A 100 -11.11 -8.46 3.21
C ASP A 100 -11.67 -7.04 3.41
N SER A 101 -11.47 -6.44 4.58
CA SER A 101 -11.94 -5.12 4.90
C SER A 101 -11.06 -4.42 5.92
N ARG A 102 -10.87 -3.11 5.73
CA ARG A 102 -10.22 -2.24 6.72
C ARG A 102 -11.16 -1.73 7.81
N SER A 103 -12.44 -2.07 7.76
CA SER A 103 -13.42 -1.54 8.72
C SER A 103 -13.05 -1.88 10.17
N LYS A 104 -13.35 -0.96 11.10
CA LYS A 104 -13.11 -1.19 12.54
C LYS A 104 -13.74 -2.50 13.02
N MET A 105 -14.92 -2.84 12.50
CA MET A 105 -15.63 -4.08 12.85
C MET A 105 -14.86 -5.33 12.39
N ALA A 106 -14.37 -5.35 11.14
CA ALA A 106 -13.61 -6.48 10.61
C ALA A 106 -12.30 -6.68 11.37
N LEU A 107 -11.57 -5.60 11.62
CA LEU A 107 -10.33 -5.62 12.41
C LEU A 107 -10.60 -6.06 13.86
N SER A 108 -11.66 -5.58 14.47
CA SER A 108 -12.05 -5.97 15.82
C SER A 108 -12.38 -7.46 15.89
N LEU A 109 -13.11 -7.99 14.91
CA LEU A 109 -13.42 -9.41 14.83
C LEU A 109 -12.14 -10.25 14.67
N PHE A 110 -11.23 -9.84 13.80
CA PHE A 110 -9.97 -10.53 13.56
C PHE A 110 -9.11 -10.55 14.83
N PHE A 111 -8.84 -9.40 15.45
CA PHE A 111 -7.99 -9.33 16.63
C PHE A 111 -8.63 -9.87 17.92
N SER A 112 -9.98 -9.88 18.01
CA SER A 112 -10.64 -10.55 19.14
C SER A 112 -10.45 -12.07 19.13
N ASN A 113 -10.34 -12.67 17.93
CA ASN A 113 -10.07 -14.08 17.74
C ASN A 113 -8.58 -14.44 17.87
N THR A 114 -7.69 -13.46 17.87
CA THR A 114 -6.26 -13.67 18.11
C THR A 114 -6.00 -13.87 19.61
N PRO A 115 -5.23 -14.88 20.03
CA PRO A 115 -4.92 -15.12 21.43
C PRO A 115 -4.37 -13.89 22.13
N ARG A 116 -4.81 -13.67 23.37
CA ARG A 116 -4.40 -12.50 24.15
C ARG A 116 -2.89 -12.42 24.35
N GLU A 117 -2.24 -13.56 24.57
CA GLU A 117 -0.79 -13.64 24.77
C GLU A 117 -0.03 -13.13 23.54
N GLU A 118 -0.52 -13.44 22.34
CA GLU A 118 0.09 -12.94 21.09
C GLU A 118 -0.08 -11.42 20.97
N ARG A 119 -1.28 -10.90 21.26
CA ARG A 119 -1.54 -9.47 21.22
C ARG A 119 -0.70 -8.68 22.23
N LEU A 120 -0.42 -9.23 23.39
CA LEU A 120 0.44 -8.62 24.43
C LEU A 120 1.93 -8.61 24.03
N ARG A 121 2.36 -9.43 23.09
CA ARG A 121 3.74 -9.47 22.58
C ARG A 121 4.03 -8.40 21.54
N VAL A 122 3.01 -7.80 20.95
CA VAL A 122 3.18 -6.69 19.99
C VAL A 122 3.70 -5.46 20.74
N LYS A 123 4.90 -5.01 20.36
CA LYS A 123 5.60 -3.86 20.99
C LYS A 123 5.33 -2.56 20.24
N TYR A 124 5.23 -2.63 18.92
CA TYR A 124 5.03 -1.47 18.06
C TYR A 124 3.92 -1.74 17.07
N VAL A 125 3.04 -0.76 16.90
CA VAL A 125 2.02 -0.80 15.83
C VAL A 125 2.18 0.45 14.97
N THR A 126 2.52 0.26 13.69
CA THR A 126 2.57 1.36 12.72
C THR A 126 1.26 1.43 11.97
N ILE A 127 0.70 2.62 11.87
CA ILE A 127 -0.58 2.91 11.24
C ILE A 127 -0.47 4.16 10.38
N ASP A 128 -1.42 4.34 9.47
CA ASP A 128 -1.69 5.64 8.87
C ASP A 128 -2.35 6.60 9.88
N MET A 129 -2.81 7.76 9.42
CA MET A 129 -3.51 8.75 10.27
C MET A 129 -5.01 8.46 10.45
N TRP A 130 -5.50 7.30 10.03
CA TRP A 130 -6.93 6.97 10.12
C TRP A 130 -7.31 6.56 11.54
N GLU A 131 -8.21 7.33 12.18
CA GLU A 131 -8.54 7.16 13.60
C GLU A 131 -9.03 5.75 13.97
N PRO A 132 -9.82 5.02 13.14
CA PRO A 132 -10.19 3.65 13.46
C PRO A 132 -9.02 2.67 13.68
N TYR A 133 -7.90 2.84 12.97
CA TYR A 133 -6.71 2.01 13.20
C TYR A 133 -6.10 2.28 14.58
N LYS A 134 -6.08 3.53 14.99
CA LYS A 134 -5.59 3.93 16.31
C LYS A 134 -6.46 3.38 17.44
N ASP A 135 -7.78 3.41 17.26
CA ASP A 135 -8.72 2.81 18.19
C ASP A 135 -8.51 1.31 18.35
N VAL A 136 -8.37 0.60 17.22
CA VAL A 136 -8.10 -0.84 17.20
C VAL A 136 -6.77 -1.13 17.88
N ALA A 137 -5.72 -0.39 17.53
CA ALA A 137 -4.40 -0.58 18.14
C ALA A 137 -4.44 -0.41 19.67
N ARG A 138 -5.09 0.63 20.17
CA ARG A 138 -5.26 0.87 21.61
C ARG A 138 -6.06 -0.22 22.32
N THR A 139 -7.09 -0.74 21.63
CA THR A 139 -7.99 -1.73 22.22
C THR A 139 -7.34 -3.11 22.31
N TYR A 140 -6.66 -3.52 21.26
CA TYR A 140 -6.19 -4.90 21.13
C TYR A 140 -4.72 -5.10 21.50
N PHE A 141 -3.90 -4.05 21.48
CA PHE A 141 -2.47 -4.09 21.77
C PHE A 141 -2.10 -3.11 22.92
N PRO A 142 -2.52 -3.39 24.16
CA PRO A 142 -2.40 -2.42 25.26
C PRO A 142 -0.95 -2.09 25.63
N ASN A 143 0.02 -2.95 25.28
CA ASN A 143 1.43 -2.76 25.60
C ASN A 143 2.21 -2.09 24.45
N CYS A 144 1.57 -1.80 23.32
CA CYS A 144 2.28 -1.29 22.15
C CYS A 144 2.51 0.22 22.20
N VAL A 145 3.58 0.65 21.54
CA VAL A 145 3.76 2.04 21.11
C VAL A 145 3.17 2.19 19.72
N ILE A 146 2.24 3.13 19.57
CA ILE A 146 1.63 3.43 18.28
C ILE A 146 2.50 4.47 17.56
N ALA A 147 2.98 4.14 16.37
CA ALA A 147 3.73 5.01 15.49
C ALA A 147 2.92 5.35 14.23
N ILE A 148 2.98 6.58 13.79
CA ILE A 148 2.39 6.98 12.51
C ILE A 148 3.43 6.75 11.42
N ASP A 149 2.99 6.17 10.29
CA ASP A 149 3.85 5.98 9.12
C ASP A 149 4.34 7.35 8.59
N PRO A 150 5.67 7.58 8.55
CA PRO A 150 6.24 8.83 8.04
C PRO A 150 5.80 9.17 6.62
N PHE A 151 5.57 8.20 5.76
CA PHE A 151 5.11 8.43 4.40
C PHE A 151 3.77 9.18 4.38
N HIS A 152 2.80 8.78 5.20
CA HIS A 152 1.50 9.44 5.30
C HIS A 152 1.63 10.85 5.88
N VAL A 153 2.50 11.06 6.86
CA VAL A 153 2.80 12.41 7.41
C VAL A 153 3.35 13.32 6.33
N ILE A 154 4.39 12.87 5.62
CA ILE A 154 5.03 13.65 4.55
C ILE A 154 4.04 13.94 3.42
N LYS A 155 3.23 12.95 3.03
CA LYS A 155 2.18 13.12 2.02
C LYS A 155 1.19 14.21 2.40
N HIS A 156 0.70 14.24 3.64
CA HIS A 156 -0.22 15.27 4.13
C HIS A 156 0.43 16.66 4.15
N LEU A 157 1.67 16.75 4.63
CA LEU A 157 2.42 18.00 4.63
C LEU A 157 2.62 18.53 3.19
N THR A 158 3.01 17.65 2.27
CA THR A 158 3.21 18.03 0.86
C THR A 158 1.90 18.46 0.22
N GLN A 159 0.78 17.78 0.50
CA GLN A 159 -0.54 18.19 0.02
C GLN A 159 -0.99 19.54 0.58
N GLY A 160 -0.77 19.79 1.87
CA GLY A 160 -1.06 21.08 2.51
C GLY A 160 -0.24 22.20 1.90
N PHE A 161 1.04 21.95 1.70
CA PHE A 161 1.97 22.90 1.06
C PHE A 161 1.55 23.19 -0.40
N GLU A 162 1.15 22.19 -1.15
CA GLU A 162 0.69 22.35 -2.53
C GLU A 162 -0.62 23.17 -2.61
N ARG A 163 -1.55 22.98 -1.67
CA ARG A 163 -2.76 23.81 -1.57
C ARG A 163 -2.40 25.27 -1.33
N LEU A 164 -1.53 25.55 -0.33
CA LEU A 164 -1.05 26.90 -0.05
C LEU A 164 -0.39 27.54 -1.29
N ARG A 165 0.45 26.80 -1.98
CA ARG A 165 1.07 27.26 -3.23
C ARG A 165 0.01 27.65 -4.29
N ILE A 166 -1.01 26.81 -4.47
CA ILE A 166 -2.09 27.06 -5.44
C ILE A 166 -2.88 28.31 -5.04
N ASP A 167 -3.19 28.48 -3.75
CA ASP A 167 -3.92 29.63 -3.25
C ASP A 167 -3.13 30.92 -3.50
N LEU A 168 -1.84 30.95 -3.14
CA LEU A 168 -0.96 32.09 -3.39
C LEU A 168 -0.81 32.39 -4.90
N MET A 169 -0.75 31.35 -5.72
CA MET A 169 -0.70 31.51 -7.17
C MET A 169 -1.99 32.16 -7.71
N ASN A 170 -3.15 31.72 -7.22
CA ASN A 170 -4.46 32.24 -7.64
C ASN A 170 -4.70 33.68 -7.14
N MET A 171 -4.14 34.04 -6.00
CA MET A 171 -4.17 35.42 -5.49
C MET A 171 -3.25 36.37 -6.27
N SER A 172 -2.27 35.83 -7.00
CA SER A 172 -1.34 36.62 -7.79
C SER A 172 -1.96 37.00 -9.14
N PRO A 173 -1.76 38.26 -9.65
CA PRO A 173 -2.27 38.64 -10.96
C PRO A 173 -1.79 37.69 -12.06
N TYR A 174 -2.72 37.27 -12.90
CA TYR A 174 -2.41 36.33 -14.01
C TYR A 174 -1.29 36.90 -14.90
N GLY A 175 -0.31 36.06 -15.21
CA GLY A 175 0.86 36.48 -16.00
C GLY A 175 1.89 37.31 -15.27
N SER A 176 1.71 37.63 -13.98
CA SER A 176 2.75 38.29 -13.16
C SER A 176 3.97 37.38 -12.94
N ASN A 177 5.08 37.95 -12.48
CA ASN A 177 6.27 37.18 -12.12
C ASN A 177 6.01 36.25 -10.94
N ALA A 178 5.21 36.69 -9.97
CA ALA A 178 4.76 35.86 -8.85
C ALA A 178 3.98 34.62 -9.30
N TYR A 179 2.96 34.82 -10.16
CA TYR A 179 2.20 33.72 -10.76
C TYR A 179 3.11 32.76 -11.54
N TYR A 180 4.02 33.28 -12.37
CA TYR A 180 4.93 32.47 -13.16
C TYR A 180 5.87 31.62 -12.30
N LEU A 181 6.44 32.19 -11.25
CA LEU A 181 7.31 31.48 -10.32
C LEU A 181 6.59 30.31 -9.67
N LEU A 182 5.42 30.53 -9.10
CA LEU A 182 4.63 29.48 -8.43
C LEU A 182 4.08 28.43 -9.40
N LYS A 183 3.78 28.80 -10.65
CA LYS A 183 3.26 27.85 -11.65
C LYS A 183 4.35 26.99 -12.27
N LYS A 184 5.44 27.60 -12.73
CA LYS A 184 6.47 26.89 -13.51
C LYS A 184 7.54 26.26 -12.64
N TRP A 185 7.86 26.85 -11.52
CA TRP A 185 9.00 26.50 -10.68
C TRP A 185 8.60 25.89 -9.33
N SER A 186 7.34 25.52 -9.17
CA SER A 186 6.81 24.89 -7.96
C SER A 186 7.62 23.67 -7.48
N HIS A 187 8.10 22.86 -8.42
CA HIS A 187 8.91 21.68 -8.13
C HIS A 187 10.22 21.96 -7.40
N LEU A 188 10.69 23.21 -7.42
CA LEU A 188 11.89 23.61 -6.69
C LEU A 188 11.65 23.79 -5.18
N LEU A 189 10.39 23.97 -4.77
CA LEU A 189 10.03 24.22 -3.39
C LEU A 189 10.21 22.99 -2.49
N THR A 190 9.96 21.80 -3.04
CA THR A 190 10.09 20.53 -2.32
C THR A 190 11.39 19.78 -2.63
N LYS A 191 12.22 20.32 -3.53
CA LYS A 191 13.48 19.69 -3.91
C LYS A 191 14.57 20.04 -2.88
N ASP A 192 15.33 19.00 -2.46
CA ASP A 192 16.49 19.24 -1.60
C ASP A 192 17.51 20.16 -2.28
N SER A 193 18.08 21.06 -1.48
CA SER A 193 19.07 22.06 -1.94
C SER A 193 20.33 21.43 -2.53
N VAL A 194 20.69 20.23 -2.11
CA VAL A 194 21.83 19.48 -2.64
C VAL A 194 21.65 19.15 -4.13
N TYR A 195 20.41 18.93 -4.57
CA TYR A 195 20.09 18.60 -5.96
C TYR A 195 19.76 19.80 -6.85
N LEU A 196 19.94 21.01 -6.34
CA LEU A 196 19.80 22.24 -7.14
C LEU A 196 21.13 22.58 -7.79
N ASP A 197 21.12 22.65 -9.13
CA ASP A 197 22.30 23.01 -9.90
C ASP A 197 22.76 24.45 -9.61
N ASN A 198 24.03 24.69 -9.87
CA ASN A 198 24.67 26.01 -9.76
C ASN A 198 24.84 26.67 -11.15
N ASP A 199 24.52 25.96 -12.23
CA ASP A 199 24.71 26.45 -13.60
C ASP A 199 23.66 27.48 -13.96
N LYS A 200 24.10 28.70 -14.27
CA LYS A 200 23.22 29.82 -14.63
C LYS A 200 22.87 29.78 -16.10
N VAL A 201 21.57 29.63 -16.38
CA VAL A 201 20.99 29.64 -17.72
C VAL A 201 20.21 30.94 -17.92
N TYR A 202 20.24 31.50 -19.13
CA TYR A 202 19.48 32.68 -19.46
C TYR A 202 17.96 32.43 -19.35
N ASN A 203 17.33 33.22 -18.48
CA ASN A 203 15.89 33.17 -18.31
C ASN A 203 15.24 34.34 -19.04
N SER A 204 14.52 34.05 -20.12
CA SER A 204 13.88 35.07 -20.96
C SER A 204 12.86 35.96 -20.22
N ARG A 205 12.20 35.40 -19.21
CA ARG A 205 11.18 36.08 -18.40
C ARG A 205 11.82 37.18 -17.53
N PHE A 206 12.92 36.85 -16.87
CA PHE A 206 13.63 37.77 -15.99
C PHE A 206 14.77 38.55 -16.68
N LYS A 207 15.03 38.24 -17.95
CA LYS A 207 16.09 38.86 -18.78
C LYS A 207 17.48 38.80 -18.14
N CYS A 208 17.77 37.76 -17.38
CA CYS A 208 19.05 37.54 -16.72
C CYS A 208 19.41 36.06 -16.64
N LYS A 209 20.67 35.75 -16.29
CA LYS A 209 21.10 34.38 -16.06
C LYS A 209 20.78 33.98 -14.62
N LEU A 210 19.99 32.92 -14.45
CA LEU A 210 19.55 32.37 -13.17
C LEU A 210 19.82 30.88 -13.14
N ASN A 211 20.15 30.37 -11.96
CA ASN A 211 20.12 28.94 -11.65
C ASN A 211 18.85 28.56 -10.87
N ARG A 212 18.69 27.29 -10.55
CA ARG A 212 17.51 26.82 -9.80
C ARG A 212 17.48 27.33 -8.36
N ARG A 213 18.63 27.59 -7.73
CA ARG A 213 18.71 28.22 -6.40
C ARG A 213 18.20 29.65 -6.43
N ASP A 214 18.66 30.43 -7.41
CA ASP A 214 18.21 31.81 -7.59
C ASP A 214 16.68 31.89 -7.74
N LEU A 215 16.12 31.00 -8.58
CA LEU A 215 14.68 30.92 -8.80
C LEU A 215 13.89 30.54 -7.53
N ARG A 216 14.39 29.56 -6.75
CA ARG A 216 13.78 29.19 -5.47
C ARG A 216 13.85 30.34 -4.45
N GLU A 217 14.98 31.01 -4.35
CA GLU A 217 15.10 32.20 -3.49
C GLU A 217 14.17 33.34 -3.92
N MET A 218 13.97 33.53 -5.21
CA MET A 218 13.00 34.52 -5.71
C MET A 218 11.57 34.18 -5.26
N ILE A 219 11.19 32.88 -5.22
CA ILE A 219 9.88 32.46 -4.70
C ILE A 219 9.78 32.83 -3.22
N PHE A 220 10.75 32.46 -2.39
CA PHE A 220 10.74 32.78 -0.95
C PHE A 220 10.80 34.28 -0.64
N LYS A 221 11.47 35.08 -1.47
CA LYS A 221 11.46 36.53 -1.32
C LYS A 221 10.13 37.17 -1.72
N THR A 222 9.41 36.55 -2.67
CA THR A 222 8.12 37.05 -3.12
C THR A 222 6.99 36.66 -2.16
N PHE A 223 7.15 35.53 -1.48
CA PHE A 223 6.18 34.95 -0.54
C PHE A 223 6.91 34.56 0.77
N PRO A 224 7.21 35.54 1.63
CA PRO A 224 7.92 35.34 2.88
C PRO A 224 7.14 34.52 3.93
#